data_b231e2c9f340d868dcb16d805f1f2cf5
#
_entry.id   b231e2c9f340d868dcb16d805f1f2cf5
#
_cell.length_a   1.000
_cell.length_b   1.000
_cell.length_c   1.000
_cell.angle_alpha   90.00
_cell.angle_beta   90.00
_cell.angle_gamma   90.00
#
_symmetry.space_group_name_H-M   'P 1'
#
loop_
_entity.id
_entity.type
_entity.pdbx_description
1 polymer ?
#
loop_
_entity_poly.entity_id
_entity_poly.type
_entity_poly.pdbx_seq_one_letter_code
_entity_poly.pdbx_strand_id
1 'polypeptide(L)'
;MPTAFTEEEMKRIRGELINVGIRLSKELGLKKMSVEKITSAVGIAKGSFYLFFESKEDFILEAAKYAGQETQKMLLLKLNGRTQMSAHEFIEFFNEFIHSGLDLMNGLTIDDFFWLKKHIKKQALFDPEAQIQTARLWLSLINDVRDGIDVGTFVNLIKSIYAIREHRDTMVRESLESSVQILLRTIEIYISGKGNIYD
;
A
#
# COMPACT_ATOMS: atom_id res chain seq x y z
N MET A 1 -38.12 -13.65 -7.73
CA MET A 1 -36.79 -13.81 -8.34
C MET A 1 -35.95 -12.65 -7.84
N PRO A 2 -34.69 -12.83 -7.41
CA PRO A 2 -33.87 -11.67 -7.08
C PRO A 2 -33.71 -10.84 -8.34
N THR A 3 -34.03 -9.56 -8.26
CA THR A 3 -33.87 -8.58 -9.35
C THR A 3 -32.37 -8.57 -9.73
N ALA A 4 -32.08 -8.81 -11.00
CA ALA A 4 -30.71 -8.68 -11.50
C ALA A 4 -30.27 -7.24 -11.30
N PHE A 5 -29.05 -7.04 -10.78
CA PHE A 5 -28.46 -5.72 -10.63
C PHE A 5 -28.34 -5.03 -11.99
N THR A 6 -28.65 -3.74 -12.06
CA THR A 6 -28.37 -2.91 -13.22
C THR A 6 -26.85 -2.73 -13.38
N GLU A 7 -26.38 -2.32 -14.57
CA GLU A 7 -24.95 -2.06 -14.80
C GLU A 7 -24.38 -1.01 -13.83
N GLU A 8 -25.17 0.02 -13.51
CA GLU A 8 -24.78 1.08 -12.58
C GLU A 8 -24.68 0.56 -11.14
N GLU A 9 -25.63 -0.28 -10.72
CA GLU A 9 -25.59 -0.96 -9.42
C GLU A 9 -24.40 -1.91 -9.33
N MET A 10 -24.12 -2.67 -10.39
CA MET A 10 -22.96 -3.57 -10.46
C MET A 10 -21.64 -2.78 -10.27
N LYS A 11 -21.48 -1.66 -10.96
CA LYS A 11 -20.29 -0.80 -10.83
C LYS A 11 -20.16 -0.21 -9.43
N ARG A 12 -21.23 0.28 -8.85
CA ARG A 12 -21.25 0.82 -7.47
C ARG A 12 -20.90 -0.26 -6.45
N ILE A 13 -21.57 -1.41 -6.51
CA ILE A 13 -21.36 -2.52 -5.57
C ILE A 13 -19.91 -3.06 -5.68
N ARG A 14 -19.37 -3.18 -6.91
CA ARG A 14 -17.98 -3.58 -7.12
C ARG A 14 -17.00 -2.62 -6.41
N GLY A 15 -17.23 -1.31 -6.54
CA GLY A 15 -16.43 -0.30 -5.85
C GLY A 15 -16.52 -0.39 -4.32
N GLU A 16 -17.74 -0.58 -3.79
CA GLU A 16 -17.99 -0.75 -2.37
C GLU A 16 -17.29 -2.01 -1.82
N LEU A 17 -17.36 -3.13 -2.54
CA LEU A 17 -16.64 -4.37 -2.18
C LEU A 17 -15.14 -4.13 -2.09
N ILE A 18 -14.53 -3.46 -3.07
CA ILE A 18 -13.09 -3.14 -3.07
C ILE A 18 -12.73 -2.26 -1.86
N ASN A 19 -13.46 -1.18 -1.63
CA ASN A 19 -13.19 -0.26 -0.52
C ASN A 19 -13.34 -0.94 0.84
N VAL A 20 -14.38 -1.73 1.03
CA VAL A 20 -14.62 -2.52 2.25
C VAL A 20 -13.51 -3.55 2.43
N GLY A 21 -13.09 -4.22 1.36
CA GLY A 21 -12.01 -5.20 1.42
C GLY A 21 -10.67 -4.59 1.81
N ILE A 22 -10.32 -3.45 1.25
CA ILE A 22 -9.12 -2.70 1.63
C ILE A 22 -9.15 -2.35 3.12
N ARG A 23 -10.27 -1.85 3.62
CA ARG A 23 -10.44 -1.55 5.05
C ARG A 23 -10.32 -2.80 5.93
N LEU A 24 -11.06 -3.87 5.60
CA LEU A 24 -11.04 -5.12 6.37
C LEU A 24 -9.68 -5.83 6.33
N SER A 25 -8.92 -5.71 5.24
CA SER A 25 -7.57 -6.28 5.18
C SER A 25 -6.62 -5.65 6.21
N LYS A 26 -6.81 -4.37 6.52
CA LYS A 26 -6.03 -3.64 7.54
C LYS A 26 -6.48 -3.95 8.97
N GLU A 27 -7.78 -4.09 9.16
CA GLU A 27 -8.36 -4.36 10.48
C GLU A 27 -8.12 -5.81 10.93
N LEU A 28 -8.23 -6.77 10.02
CA LEU A 28 -8.27 -8.19 10.31
C LEU A 28 -7.07 -8.99 9.77
N GLY A 29 -6.33 -8.42 8.83
CA GLY A 29 -5.39 -9.14 7.97
C GLY A 29 -6.09 -9.91 6.84
N LEU A 30 -5.33 -10.21 5.78
CA LEU A 30 -5.86 -10.89 4.57
C LEU A 30 -6.36 -12.30 4.86
N LYS A 31 -5.69 -13.02 5.76
CA LYS A 31 -6.05 -14.39 6.13
C LYS A 31 -7.42 -14.45 6.81
N LYS A 32 -7.70 -13.55 7.75
CA LYS A 32 -8.95 -13.48 8.53
C LYS A 32 -10.09 -12.75 7.80
N MET A 33 -9.77 -11.95 6.78
CA MET A 33 -10.75 -11.35 5.89
C MET A 33 -11.41 -12.44 5.05
N SER A 34 -12.72 -12.63 5.20
CA SER A 34 -13.51 -13.62 4.46
C SER A 34 -14.50 -12.95 3.51
N VAL A 35 -14.87 -13.64 2.43
CA VAL A 35 -15.93 -13.19 1.50
C VAL A 35 -17.21 -12.83 2.25
N GLU A 36 -17.58 -13.63 3.26
CA GLU A 36 -18.76 -13.38 4.07
C GLU A 36 -18.70 -12.06 4.85
N LYS A 37 -17.55 -11.74 5.45
CA LYS A 37 -17.34 -10.45 6.14
C LYS A 37 -17.43 -9.26 5.17
N ILE A 38 -16.84 -9.40 3.98
CA ILE A 38 -16.88 -8.36 2.95
C ILE A 38 -18.32 -8.13 2.50
N THR A 39 -19.04 -9.20 2.13
CA THR A 39 -20.42 -9.09 1.62
C THR A 39 -21.41 -8.63 2.67
N SER A 40 -21.25 -9.08 3.93
CA SER A 40 -22.06 -8.58 5.06
C SER A 40 -21.86 -7.09 5.29
N ALA A 41 -20.63 -6.59 5.18
CA ALA A 41 -20.35 -5.16 5.36
C ALA A 41 -20.89 -4.28 4.23
N VAL A 42 -21.07 -4.84 3.02
CA VAL A 42 -21.69 -4.17 1.87
C VAL A 42 -23.23 -4.35 1.84
N GLY A 43 -23.75 -5.32 2.61
CA GLY A 43 -25.19 -5.60 2.65
C GLY A 43 -25.70 -6.46 1.49
N ILE A 44 -24.85 -7.32 0.91
CA ILE A 44 -25.23 -8.26 -0.16
C ILE A 44 -25.08 -9.71 0.28
N ALA A 45 -25.77 -10.63 -0.40
CA ALA A 45 -25.64 -12.05 -0.15
C ALA A 45 -24.23 -12.54 -0.55
N LYS A 46 -23.67 -13.52 0.22
CA LYS A 46 -22.35 -14.12 -0.05
C LYS A 46 -22.22 -14.65 -1.48
N GLY A 47 -23.28 -15.27 -2.02
CA GLY A 47 -23.28 -15.78 -3.40
C GLY A 47 -23.17 -14.68 -4.45
N SER A 48 -23.63 -13.46 -4.15
CA SER A 48 -23.54 -12.32 -5.06
C SER A 48 -22.10 -11.82 -5.28
N PHE A 49 -21.17 -12.13 -4.37
CA PHE A 49 -19.75 -11.81 -4.53
C PHE A 49 -19.18 -12.39 -5.83
N TYR A 50 -19.58 -13.60 -6.17
CA TYR A 50 -19.09 -14.33 -7.34
C TYR A 50 -19.65 -13.82 -8.68
N LEU A 51 -20.56 -12.85 -8.64
CA LEU A 51 -20.93 -12.06 -9.82
C LEU A 51 -19.88 -11.00 -10.17
N PHE A 52 -19.02 -10.63 -9.22
CA PHE A 52 -18.04 -9.55 -9.35
C PHE A 52 -16.59 -10.07 -9.43
N PHE A 53 -16.26 -11.17 -8.75
CA PHE A 53 -14.91 -11.72 -8.62
C PHE A 53 -14.96 -13.24 -8.65
N GLU A 54 -14.03 -13.86 -9.38
CA GLU A 54 -13.98 -15.32 -9.52
C GLU A 54 -13.60 -16.02 -8.20
N SER A 55 -12.78 -15.34 -7.38
CA SER A 55 -12.27 -15.86 -6.11
C SER A 55 -11.90 -14.71 -5.16
N LYS A 56 -11.57 -15.05 -3.91
CA LYS A 56 -10.98 -14.09 -2.96
C LYS A 56 -9.61 -13.59 -3.43
N GLU A 57 -8.84 -14.46 -4.05
CA GLU A 57 -7.53 -14.15 -4.61
C GLU A 57 -7.63 -13.13 -5.76
N ASP A 58 -8.58 -13.34 -6.68
CA ASP A 58 -8.89 -12.40 -7.76
C ASP A 58 -9.32 -11.04 -7.20
N PHE A 59 -10.22 -11.06 -6.22
CA PHE A 59 -10.62 -9.85 -5.50
C PHE A 59 -9.44 -9.08 -4.89
N ILE A 60 -8.49 -9.76 -4.26
CA ILE A 60 -7.30 -9.13 -3.66
C ILE A 60 -6.42 -8.50 -4.75
N LEU A 61 -6.25 -9.16 -5.89
CA LEU A 61 -5.50 -8.61 -7.02
C LEU A 61 -6.17 -7.36 -7.61
N GLU A 62 -7.50 -7.37 -7.73
CA GLU A 62 -8.25 -6.21 -8.21
C GLU A 62 -8.23 -5.05 -7.19
N ALA A 63 -8.29 -5.34 -5.89
CA ALA A 63 -8.13 -4.33 -4.83
C ALA A 63 -6.72 -3.71 -4.86
N ALA A 64 -5.68 -4.52 -5.08
CA ALA A 64 -4.30 -4.05 -5.23
C ALA A 64 -4.14 -3.16 -6.49
N LYS A 65 -4.75 -3.56 -7.60
CA LYS A 65 -4.76 -2.76 -8.84
C LYS A 65 -5.47 -1.41 -8.65
N TYR A 66 -6.62 -1.41 -7.99
CA TYR A 66 -7.35 -0.19 -7.64
C TYR A 66 -6.51 0.74 -6.77
N ALA A 67 -5.92 0.21 -5.68
CA ALA A 67 -5.05 1.00 -4.80
C ALA A 67 -3.84 1.58 -5.55
N GLY A 68 -3.23 0.83 -6.46
CA GLY A 68 -2.15 1.30 -7.32
C GLY A 68 -2.59 2.45 -8.25
N GLN A 69 -3.78 2.37 -8.84
CA GLN A 69 -4.32 3.45 -9.68
C GLN A 69 -4.60 4.73 -8.88
N GLU A 70 -5.17 4.61 -7.67
CA GLU A 70 -5.40 5.77 -6.81
C GLU A 70 -4.08 6.38 -6.31
N THR A 71 -3.08 5.55 -5.97
CA THR A 71 -1.73 6.02 -5.64
C THR A 71 -1.09 6.78 -6.82
N GLN A 72 -1.26 6.28 -8.04
CA GLN A 72 -0.79 6.98 -9.24
C GLN A 72 -1.46 8.35 -9.42
N LYS A 73 -2.78 8.46 -9.15
CA LYS A 73 -3.48 9.76 -9.18
C LYS A 73 -2.92 10.72 -8.13
N MET A 74 -2.68 10.26 -6.90
CA MET A 74 -2.05 11.07 -5.85
C MET A 74 -0.67 11.58 -6.29
N LEU A 75 0.14 10.70 -6.88
CA LEU A 75 1.46 11.05 -7.40
C LEU A 75 1.38 12.12 -8.51
N LEU A 76 0.48 11.96 -9.48
CA LEU A 76 0.28 12.93 -10.55
C LEU A 76 -0.17 14.29 -10.02
N LEU A 77 -1.04 14.33 -9.03
CA LEU A 77 -1.45 15.55 -8.34
C LEU A 77 -0.25 16.23 -7.64
N LYS A 78 0.58 15.46 -6.94
CA LYS A 78 1.78 15.99 -6.27
C LYS A 78 2.79 16.54 -7.28
N LEU A 79 2.99 15.84 -8.39
CA LEU A 79 3.86 16.30 -9.48
C LEU A 79 3.35 17.60 -10.15
N ASN A 80 2.04 17.80 -10.21
CA ASN A 80 1.41 18.98 -10.78
C ASN A 80 1.99 19.36 -12.17
N GLY A 81 2.02 18.38 -13.08
CA GLY A 81 2.54 18.52 -14.44
C GLY A 81 4.07 18.45 -14.58
N ARG A 82 4.82 18.35 -13.49
CA ARG A 82 6.27 18.12 -13.49
C ARG A 82 6.57 16.63 -13.71
N THR A 83 7.77 16.31 -14.16
CA THR A 83 8.25 14.94 -14.30
C THR A 83 8.99 14.44 -13.06
N GLN A 84 9.43 15.34 -12.20
CA GLN A 84 10.20 15.07 -11.00
C GLN A 84 9.81 16.01 -9.86
N MET A 85 10.14 15.62 -8.64
CA MET A 85 9.96 16.36 -7.40
C MET A 85 11.25 16.33 -6.58
N SER A 86 11.37 17.14 -5.54
CA SER A 86 12.49 17.04 -4.59
C SER A 86 12.35 15.83 -3.67
N ALA A 87 13.45 15.42 -3.01
CA ALA A 87 13.42 14.38 -1.98
C ALA A 87 12.43 14.73 -0.86
N HIS A 88 12.35 16.01 -0.46
CA HIS A 88 11.39 16.49 0.54
C HIS A 88 9.95 16.26 0.08
N GLU A 89 9.58 16.69 -1.13
CA GLU A 89 8.24 16.50 -1.70
C GLU A 89 7.89 15.02 -1.86
N PHE A 90 8.89 14.17 -2.18
CA PHE A 90 8.71 12.73 -2.24
C PHE A 90 8.38 12.16 -0.85
N ILE A 91 9.07 12.59 0.20
CA ILE A 91 8.82 12.13 1.57
C ILE A 91 7.45 12.62 2.08
N GLU A 92 7.04 13.84 1.75
CA GLU A 92 5.67 14.31 2.04
C GLU A 92 4.64 13.42 1.33
N PHE A 93 4.81 13.15 0.03
CA PHE A 93 3.94 12.25 -0.72
C PHE A 93 3.91 10.84 -0.09
N PHE A 94 5.08 10.29 0.26
CA PHE A 94 5.17 8.97 0.86
C PHE A 94 4.50 8.93 2.24
N ASN A 95 4.64 9.97 3.05
CA ASN A 95 3.94 10.13 4.32
C ASN A 95 2.41 10.18 4.12
N GLU A 96 1.91 10.95 3.17
CA GLU A 96 0.50 10.97 2.81
C GLU A 96 0.02 9.58 2.35
N PHE A 97 0.79 8.90 1.50
CA PHE A 97 0.49 7.56 0.98
C PHE A 97 0.34 6.52 2.09
N ILE A 98 1.29 6.42 3.02
CA ILE A 98 1.22 5.44 4.12
C ILE A 98 0.06 5.70 5.09
N HIS A 99 -0.53 6.90 5.08
CA HIS A 99 -1.71 7.26 5.88
C HIS A 99 -3.03 7.26 5.09
N SER A 100 -2.97 7.26 3.75
CA SER A 100 -4.14 7.41 2.87
C SER A 100 -5.16 6.27 2.94
N GLY A 101 -4.76 5.13 3.47
CA GLY A 101 -5.60 3.94 3.37
C GLY A 101 -5.36 3.11 2.09
N LEU A 102 -4.66 3.63 1.09
CA LEU A 102 -4.34 2.93 -0.16
C LEU A 102 -3.11 2.03 -0.04
N ASP A 103 -2.31 2.24 1.01
CA ASP A 103 -1.15 1.41 1.29
C ASP A 103 -1.57 0.04 1.82
N LEU A 104 -1.67 -0.93 0.91
CA LEU A 104 -2.07 -2.30 1.23
C LEU A 104 -0.99 -3.08 1.98
N MET A 105 0.26 -2.60 1.98
CA MET A 105 1.34 -3.21 2.77
C MET A 105 1.22 -2.86 4.25
N ASN A 106 0.54 -1.75 4.56
CA ASN A 106 0.30 -1.31 5.92
C ASN A 106 -0.69 -2.23 6.64
N GLY A 107 -0.22 -2.96 7.64
CA GLY A 107 -1.02 -3.88 8.43
C GLY A 107 -1.00 -5.33 7.93
N LEU A 108 -0.23 -5.67 6.89
CA LEU A 108 0.05 -7.06 6.56
C LEU A 108 0.93 -7.68 7.64
N THR A 109 0.49 -8.83 8.15
CA THR A 109 1.26 -9.65 9.06
C THR A 109 2.17 -10.63 8.32
N ILE A 110 3.16 -11.21 9.01
CA ILE A 110 3.98 -12.31 8.46
C ILE A 110 3.10 -13.44 7.94
N ASP A 111 2.02 -13.75 8.65
CA ASP A 111 1.04 -14.77 8.23
C ASP A 111 0.34 -14.41 6.91
N ASP A 112 0.03 -13.11 6.70
CA ASP A 112 -0.55 -12.63 5.45
C ASP A 112 0.45 -12.74 4.29
N PHE A 113 1.73 -12.46 4.53
CA PHE A 113 2.79 -12.66 3.54
C PHE A 113 2.91 -14.13 3.12
N PHE A 114 2.92 -15.06 4.07
CA PHE A 114 2.94 -16.49 3.75
C PHE A 114 1.68 -16.92 3.02
N TRP A 115 0.52 -16.39 3.40
CA TRP A 115 -0.73 -16.65 2.73
C TRP A 115 -0.71 -16.15 1.27
N LEU A 116 -0.29 -14.90 1.04
CA LEU A 116 -0.14 -14.31 -0.29
C LEU A 116 0.81 -15.13 -1.17
N LYS A 117 1.99 -15.48 -0.65
CA LYS A 117 2.99 -16.28 -1.36
C LYS A 117 2.46 -17.64 -1.80
N LYS A 118 1.58 -18.24 -0.99
CA LYS A 118 0.97 -19.54 -1.28
C LYS A 118 -0.15 -19.45 -2.32
N HIS A 119 -0.98 -18.39 -2.27
CA HIS A 119 -2.23 -18.31 -3.01
C HIS A 119 -2.15 -17.40 -4.24
N ILE A 120 -1.27 -16.41 -4.23
CA ILE A 120 -1.09 -15.48 -5.35
C ILE A 120 0.21 -15.82 -6.08
N LYS A 121 0.06 -16.32 -7.32
CA LYS A 121 1.19 -16.77 -8.17
C LYS A 121 2.09 -15.62 -8.68
N LYS A 122 1.76 -14.35 -8.46
CA LYS A 122 2.62 -13.22 -8.82
C LYS A 122 3.79 -13.12 -7.84
N GLN A 123 4.90 -13.77 -8.18
CA GLN A 123 6.14 -13.79 -7.38
C GLN A 123 6.79 -12.41 -7.21
N ALA A 124 6.46 -11.42 -8.05
CA ALA A 124 7.07 -10.09 -8.05
C ALA A 124 6.99 -9.35 -6.70
N LEU A 125 5.94 -9.56 -5.90
CA LEU A 125 5.81 -8.93 -4.57
C LEU A 125 6.88 -9.38 -3.56
N PHE A 126 7.49 -10.55 -3.78
CA PHE A 126 8.44 -11.19 -2.85
C PHE A 126 9.84 -11.31 -3.46
N ASP A 127 10.00 -10.89 -4.71
CA ASP A 127 11.27 -10.90 -5.42
C ASP A 127 12.09 -9.65 -5.05
N PRO A 128 13.28 -9.82 -4.43
CA PRO A 128 14.16 -8.70 -4.11
C PRO A 128 14.53 -7.86 -5.33
N GLU A 129 14.72 -8.48 -6.50
CA GLU A 129 15.05 -7.76 -7.72
C GLU A 129 13.88 -6.87 -8.18
N ALA A 130 12.65 -7.36 -8.15
CA ALA A 130 11.47 -6.56 -8.46
C ALA A 130 11.30 -5.37 -7.50
N GLN A 131 11.65 -5.54 -6.21
CA GLN A 131 11.64 -4.45 -5.24
C GLN A 131 12.71 -3.40 -5.55
N ILE A 132 13.91 -3.81 -5.94
CA ILE A 132 14.97 -2.90 -6.39
C ILE A 132 14.54 -2.12 -7.64
N GLN A 133 13.92 -2.78 -8.62
CA GLN A 133 13.41 -2.11 -9.83
C GLN A 133 12.31 -1.10 -9.50
N THR A 134 11.39 -1.44 -8.61
CA THR A 134 10.36 -0.49 -8.12
C THR A 134 11.00 0.70 -7.43
N ALA A 135 11.99 0.48 -6.57
CA ALA A 135 12.72 1.55 -5.88
C ALA A 135 13.48 2.47 -6.86
N ARG A 136 14.07 1.90 -7.92
CA ARG A 136 14.70 2.70 -8.98
C ARG A 136 13.69 3.60 -9.70
N LEU A 137 12.48 3.10 -9.99
CA LEU A 137 11.41 3.92 -10.55
C LEU A 137 11.02 5.08 -9.61
N TRP A 138 10.90 4.83 -8.31
CA TRP A 138 10.62 5.89 -7.33
C TRP A 138 11.74 6.92 -7.29
N LEU A 139 13.00 6.49 -7.22
CA LEU A 139 14.16 7.39 -7.19
C LEU A 139 14.29 8.20 -8.49
N SER A 140 13.89 7.67 -9.65
CA SER A 140 13.90 8.41 -10.92
C SER A 140 12.92 9.58 -10.97
N LEU A 141 11.95 9.62 -10.08
CA LEU A 141 11.01 10.75 -9.92
C LEU A 141 11.57 11.87 -9.04
N ILE A 142 12.77 11.70 -8.48
CA ILE A 142 13.39 12.66 -7.56
C ILE A 142 14.56 13.34 -8.26
N ASN A 143 14.57 14.66 -8.26
CA ASN A 143 15.54 15.46 -9.00
C ASN A 143 16.85 15.78 -8.24
N ASP A 144 16.87 15.56 -6.92
CA ASP A 144 18.02 15.84 -6.06
C ASP A 144 18.52 14.58 -5.34
N VAL A 145 18.46 13.44 -6.01
CA VAL A 145 19.07 12.18 -5.51
C VAL A 145 20.58 12.33 -5.50
N ARG A 146 21.21 12.02 -4.37
CA ARG A 146 22.67 12.06 -4.24
C ARG A 146 23.35 11.02 -5.14
N ASP A 147 24.56 11.34 -5.59
CA ASP A 147 25.38 10.40 -6.35
C ASP A 147 25.73 9.15 -5.51
N GLY A 148 25.75 8.00 -6.18
CA GLY A 148 26.17 6.74 -5.56
C GLY A 148 25.18 6.20 -4.52
N ILE A 149 23.90 6.60 -4.57
CA ILE A 149 22.88 6.06 -3.65
C ILE A 149 22.79 4.53 -3.78
N ASP A 150 22.87 3.81 -2.64
CA ASP A 150 22.59 2.39 -2.62
C ASP A 150 21.09 2.12 -2.54
N VAL A 151 20.54 1.57 -3.62
CA VAL A 151 19.09 1.32 -3.75
C VAL A 151 18.60 0.27 -2.76
N GLY A 152 19.43 -0.72 -2.43
CA GLY A 152 19.10 -1.74 -1.45
C GLY A 152 18.91 -1.15 -0.05
N THR A 153 19.79 -0.23 0.35
CA THR A 153 19.65 0.52 1.60
C THR A 153 18.37 1.35 1.61
N PHE A 154 18.04 2.04 0.51
CA PHE A 154 16.78 2.78 0.39
C PHE A 154 15.57 1.85 0.60
N VAL A 155 15.54 0.69 -0.07
CA VAL A 155 14.46 -0.31 0.11
C VAL A 155 14.36 -0.76 1.57
N ASN A 156 15.50 -1.03 2.23
CA ASN A 156 15.49 -1.49 3.63
C ASN A 156 15.02 -0.41 4.60
N LEU A 157 15.36 0.86 4.36
CA LEU A 157 14.84 1.99 5.16
C LEU A 157 13.32 2.13 5.02
N ILE A 158 12.78 2.04 3.81
CA ILE A 158 11.32 2.02 3.58
C ILE A 158 10.68 0.83 4.32
N LYS A 159 11.26 -0.37 4.24
CA LYS A 159 10.76 -1.55 4.95
C LYS A 159 10.79 -1.41 6.46
N SER A 160 11.71 -0.63 7.01
CA SER A 160 11.77 -0.39 8.46
C SER A 160 10.53 0.34 8.97
N ILE A 161 9.94 1.24 8.17
CA ILE A 161 8.67 1.88 8.52
C ILE A 161 7.54 0.84 8.62
N TYR A 162 7.47 -0.10 7.67
CA TYR A 162 6.46 -1.16 7.72
C TYR A 162 6.67 -2.11 8.90
N ALA A 163 7.93 -2.46 9.20
CA ALA A 163 8.27 -3.32 10.33
C ALA A 163 7.83 -2.70 11.67
N ILE A 164 8.05 -1.40 11.88
CA ILE A 164 7.55 -0.70 13.08
C ILE A 164 6.03 -0.76 13.16
N ARG A 165 5.33 -0.55 12.04
CA ARG A 165 3.86 -0.57 12.01
C ARG A 165 3.27 -1.96 12.18
N GLU A 166 3.94 -3.00 11.68
CA GLU A 166 3.56 -4.40 11.88
C GLU A 166 3.65 -4.78 13.36
N HIS A 167 4.73 -4.37 14.04
CA HIS A 167 4.99 -4.69 15.45
C HIS A 167 4.43 -3.67 16.44
N ARG A 168 3.50 -2.80 16.00
CA ARG A 168 2.94 -1.71 16.82
C ARG A 168 2.42 -2.13 18.20
N ASP A 169 1.93 -3.36 18.34
CA ASP A 169 1.39 -3.88 19.59
C ASP A 169 2.48 -4.20 20.63
N THR A 170 3.75 -4.30 20.20
CA THR A 170 4.93 -4.51 21.05
C THR A 170 5.79 -3.25 21.19
N MET A 171 5.44 -2.18 20.48
CA MET A 171 6.15 -0.90 20.52
C MET A 171 5.57 0.03 21.58
N VAL A 172 6.34 1.06 21.96
CA VAL A 172 5.85 2.17 22.80
C VAL A 172 4.89 3.00 21.95
N ARG A 173 3.59 2.81 22.19
CA ARG A 173 2.50 3.32 21.32
C ARG A 173 2.53 4.83 21.16
N GLU A 174 2.80 5.58 22.25
CA GLU A 174 2.83 7.05 22.27
C GLU A 174 3.97 7.63 21.39
N SER A 175 5.04 6.83 21.17
CA SER A 175 6.22 7.24 20.39
C SER A 175 6.24 6.67 18.95
N LEU A 176 5.23 5.89 18.57
CA LEU A 176 5.22 5.18 17.29
C LEU A 176 5.28 6.17 16.12
N GLU A 177 4.41 7.18 16.13
CA GLU A 177 4.34 8.15 15.04
C GLU A 177 5.61 9.00 14.96
N SER A 178 6.15 9.44 16.10
CA SER A 178 7.42 10.16 16.15
C SER A 178 8.58 9.32 15.58
N SER A 179 8.59 8.01 15.85
CA SER A 179 9.58 7.09 15.27
C SER A 179 9.46 7.00 13.75
N VAL A 180 8.23 6.94 13.22
CA VAL A 180 7.99 6.95 11.77
C VAL A 180 8.47 8.27 11.15
N GLN A 181 8.19 9.42 11.77
CA GLN A 181 8.64 10.72 11.27
C GLN A 181 10.16 10.84 11.26
N ILE A 182 10.86 10.32 12.29
CA ILE A 182 12.33 10.28 12.30
C ILE A 182 12.87 9.42 11.16
N LEU A 183 12.26 8.26 10.90
CA LEU A 183 12.66 7.41 9.77
C LEU A 183 12.42 8.09 8.43
N LEU A 184 11.28 8.76 8.24
CA LEU A 184 10.99 9.52 7.04
C LEU A 184 12.04 10.61 6.81
N ARG A 185 12.39 11.36 7.85
CA ARG A 185 13.47 12.36 7.78
C ARG A 185 14.82 11.73 7.47
N THR A 186 15.13 10.59 8.07
CA THR A 186 16.37 9.84 7.77
C THR A 186 16.41 9.42 6.30
N ILE A 187 15.30 8.97 5.74
CA ILE A 187 15.20 8.58 4.32
C ILE A 187 15.39 9.81 3.41
N GLU A 188 14.80 10.95 3.74
CA GLU A 188 15.00 12.20 3.00
C GLU A 188 16.48 12.59 2.92
N ILE A 189 17.17 12.60 4.07
CA ILE A 189 18.60 12.88 4.16
C ILE A 189 19.41 11.84 3.39
N TYR A 190 19.03 10.57 3.50
CA TYR A 190 19.69 9.50 2.75
C TYR A 190 19.56 9.68 1.24
N ILE A 191 18.40 10.10 0.74
CA ILE A 191 18.16 10.35 -0.69
C ILE A 191 18.95 11.57 -1.17
N SER A 192 18.79 12.69 -0.50
CA SER A 192 19.33 13.99 -0.96
C SER A 192 20.80 14.22 -0.60
N GLY A 193 21.29 13.55 0.43
CA GLY A 193 22.59 13.84 1.04
C GLY A 193 22.65 15.20 1.75
N LYS A 194 21.51 15.85 1.99
CA LYS A 194 21.40 17.19 2.59
C LYS A 194 20.65 17.16 3.90
N GLY A 195 21.08 17.97 4.87
CA GLY A 195 20.40 18.12 6.16
C GLY A 195 21.00 17.28 7.28
N ASN A 196 20.40 17.42 8.46
CA ASN A 196 20.76 16.68 9.66
C ASN A 196 19.50 16.03 10.23
N ILE A 197 19.64 14.85 10.85
CA ILE A 197 18.52 14.11 11.45
C ILE A 197 17.89 14.91 12.62
N TYR A 198 18.64 15.84 13.20
CA TYR A 198 18.25 16.60 14.41
C TYR A 198 17.79 18.04 14.09
N ASP A 199 17.74 18.44 12.83
CA ASP A 199 17.17 19.72 12.37
C ASP A 199 15.67 19.57 12.09
#